data_5797ad11a28894744ca38622377a8e7d
#
_entry.id   5797ad11a28894744ca38622377a8e7d
#
_cell.length_a   1.000
_cell.length_b   1.000
_cell.length_c   1.000
_cell.angle_alpha   90.00
_cell.angle_beta   90.00
_cell.angle_gamma   90.00
#
_symmetry.space_group_name_H-M   'P 1'
#
loop_
_entity.id
_entity.type
_entity.pdbx_description
1 polymer ?
#
loop_
_entity_poly.entity_id
_entity_poly.type
_entity_poly.pdbx_seq_one_letter_code
_entity_poly.pdbx_strand_id
1 'polypeptide(L)'
;MILKNFIVFEGIDGAGTSTQIEILKKRDDADRFFFTTEPTDSETGKFLRKMLKGDVELDPRTSAFLFAADRNEHLYGTGGTNCGVVAKAESGKIVVSDRYLFSSLTYQSVTCGDELPRRLNESF
;
A
#
# COMPACT_ATOMS: atom_id res chain seq x y z
N MET A 1 2.42 -3.69 -14.25
CA MET A 1 1.46 -2.62 -14.67
C MET A 1 2.12 -1.26 -14.51
N ILE A 2 1.93 -0.36 -15.44
CA ILE A 2 2.38 1.04 -15.32
C ILE A 2 1.14 1.92 -15.16
N LEU A 3 1.02 2.58 -14.02
CA LEU A 3 -0.07 3.48 -13.71
C LEU A 3 0.42 4.93 -13.82
N LYS A 4 -0.14 5.70 -14.72
CA LYS A 4 0.14 7.14 -14.82
C LYS A 4 -0.42 7.86 -13.60
N ASN A 5 0.22 8.92 -13.17
CA ASN A 5 -0.19 9.73 -12.03
C ASN A 5 -0.19 8.97 -10.68
N PHE A 6 0.65 7.95 -10.54
CA PHE A 6 0.81 7.21 -9.31
C PHE A 6 2.21 7.43 -8.74
N ILE A 7 2.29 8.06 -7.58
CA ILE A 7 3.52 8.41 -6.87
C ILE A 7 3.55 7.60 -5.58
N VAL A 8 4.66 6.94 -5.31
CA VAL A 8 4.85 6.12 -4.11
C VAL A 8 5.97 6.69 -3.27
N PHE A 9 5.71 6.87 -1.99
CA PHE A 9 6.73 7.14 -0.99
C PHE A 9 7.07 5.85 -0.26
N GLU A 10 8.31 5.42 -0.37
CA GLU A 10 8.84 4.25 0.31
C GLU A 10 9.98 4.64 1.22
N GLY A 11 10.09 3.97 2.36
CA GLY A 11 11.17 4.19 3.31
C GLY A 11 10.98 3.33 4.56
N ILE A 12 12.05 3.23 5.34
CA ILE A 12 12.00 2.63 6.68
C ILE A 12 11.24 3.57 7.64
N ASP A 13 10.82 3.04 8.78
CA ASP A 13 10.21 3.85 9.83
C ASP A 13 11.16 4.99 10.24
N GLY A 14 10.61 6.20 10.35
CA GLY A 14 11.38 7.40 10.68
C GLY A 14 12.13 8.04 9.50
N ALA A 15 11.99 7.55 8.27
CA ALA A 15 12.62 8.15 7.08
C ALA A 15 12.01 9.50 6.66
N GLY A 16 10.87 9.89 7.22
CA GLY A 16 10.20 11.15 6.92
C GLY A 16 9.15 11.08 5.81
N THR A 17 8.78 9.89 5.33
CA THR A 17 7.78 9.71 4.27
C THR A 17 6.43 10.29 4.65
N SER A 18 5.91 9.97 5.85
CA SER A 18 4.65 10.52 6.36
C SER A 18 4.68 12.03 6.50
N THR A 19 5.80 12.61 6.93
CA THR A 19 5.98 14.07 7.03
C THR A 19 5.89 14.74 5.66
N GLN A 20 6.51 14.16 4.63
CA GLN A 20 6.43 14.68 3.26
C GLN A 20 5.00 14.64 2.71
N ILE A 21 4.27 13.56 2.97
CA ILE A 21 2.87 13.42 2.57
C ILE A 21 1.99 14.46 3.28
N GLU A 22 2.18 14.70 4.58
CA GLU A 22 1.45 15.74 5.32
C GLU A 22 1.75 17.15 4.78
N ILE A 23 2.96 17.43 4.31
CA ILE A 23 3.29 18.69 3.64
C ILE A 23 2.52 18.81 2.32
N LEU A 24 2.44 17.74 1.53
CA LEU A 24 1.67 17.74 0.28
C LEU A 24 0.18 18.00 0.52
N LYS A 25 -0.40 17.44 1.58
CA LYS A 25 -1.82 17.65 1.95
C LYS A 25 -2.15 19.10 2.29
N LYS A 26 -1.17 19.91 2.65
CA LYS A 26 -1.35 21.32 3.00
C LYS A 26 -1.21 22.28 1.82
N ARG A 27 -0.94 21.77 0.62
CA ARG A 27 -0.85 22.60 -0.58
C ARG A 27 -2.22 23.14 -1.00
N ASP A 28 -2.24 24.30 -1.62
CA ASP A 28 -3.47 24.92 -2.13
C ASP A 28 -4.16 24.09 -3.22
N ASP A 29 -3.39 23.26 -3.95
CA ASP A 29 -3.86 22.35 -4.99
C ASP A 29 -4.06 20.91 -4.51
N ALA A 30 -4.20 20.69 -3.20
CA ALA A 30 -4.32 19.35 -2.60
C ALA A 30 -5.53 18.55 -3.08
N ASP A 31 -6.57 19.20 -3.59
CA ASP A 31 -7.75 18.58 -4.18
C ASP A 31 -7.45 17.80 -5.49
N ARG A 32 -6.32 18.10 -6.14
CA ARG A 32 -5.83 17.33 -7.31
C ARG A 32 -5.28 15.96 -6.92
N PHE A 33 -4.96 15.74 -5.64
CA PHE A 33 -4.35 14.52 -5.14
C PHE A 33 -5.38 13.58 -4.53
N PHE A 34 -5.09 12.30 -4.59
CA PHE A 34 -5.73 11.26 -3.81
C PHE A 34 -4.65 10.60 -2.95
N PHE A 35 -4.73 10.77 -1.64
CA PHE A 35 -3.77 10.22 -0.70
C PHE A 35 -4.22 8.86 -0.20
N THR A 36 -3.31 7.89 -0.20
CA THR A 36 -3.59 6.52 0.19
C THR A 36 -2.39 5.89 0.90
N THR A 37 -2.56 4.71 1.44
CA THR A 37 -1.50 3.97 2.15
C THR A 37 -1.76 2.47 2.11
N GLU A 38 -0.70 1.68 2.26
CA GLU A 38 -0.77 0.25 2.57
C GLU A 38 -0.20 -0.04 3.97
N PRO A 39 -0.80 -0.93 4.78
CA PRO A 39 -2.08 -1.60 4.53
C PRO A 39 -3.26 -0.62 4.42
N THR A 40 -4.29 -1.02 3.64
CA THR A 40 -5.48 -0.18 3.40
C THR A 40 -6.38 -0.05 4.63
N ASP A 41 -7.43 0.75 4.54
CA ASP A 41 -8.51 0.83 5.53
C ASP A 41 -9.68 -0.14 5.23
N SER A 42 -9.52 -1.01 4.23
CA SER A 42 -10.44 -2.12 3.95
C SER A 42 -10.35 -3.22 5.02
N GLU A 43 -11.22 -4.23 4.93
CA GLU A 43 -11.21 -5.36 5.87
C GLU A 43 -9.88 -6.15 5.81
N THR A 44 -9.27 -6.29 4.62
CA THR A 44 -7.96 -6.93 4.48
C THR A 44 -6.87 -6.13 5.18
N GLY A 45 -6.85 -4.82 4.99
CA GLY A 45 -5.89 -3.94 5.64
C GLY A 45 -6.07 -3.85 7.16
N LYS A 46 -7.32 -3.84 7.64
CA LYS A 46 -7.61 -3.89 9.08
C LYS A 46 -7.09 -5.16 9.72
N PHE A 47 -7.25 -6.30 9.07
CA PHE A 47 -6.72 -7.58 9.56
C PHE A 47 -5.19 -7.58 9.58
N LEU A 48 -4.54 -7.08 8.54
CA LEU A 48 -3.09 -6.91 8.52
C LEU A 48 -2.59 -6.03 9.67
N ARG A 49 -3.30 -4.95 10.00
CA ARG A 49 -2.94 -4.07 11.12
C ARG A 49 -3.01 -4.78 12.47
N LYS A 50 -3.98 -5.68 12.67
CA LYS A 50 -4.05 -6.54 13.87
C LYS A 50 -2.84 -7.45 13.97
N MET A 51 -2.44 -8.06 12.84
CA MET A 51 -1.23 -8.88 12.77
C MET A 51 0.03 -8.07 13.09
N LEU A 52 0.17 -6.89 12.50
CA LEU A 52 1.33 -6.01 12.74
C LEU A 52 1.42 -5.51 14.19
N LYS A 53 0.30 -5.38 14.88
CA LYS A 53 0.25 -5.05 16.32
C LYS A 53 0.57 -6.23 17.23
N GLY A 54 0.62 -7.45 16.69
CA GLY A 54 0.82 -8.66 17.47
C GLY A 54 -0.46 -9.27 18.04
N ASP A 55 -1.64 -8.77 17.69
CA ASP A 55 -2.93 -9.29 18.14
C ASP A 55 -3.27 -10.64 17.49
N VAL A 56 -2.68 -10.91 16.34
CA VAL A 56 -2.84 -12.17 15.59
C VAL A 56 -1.46 -12.61 15.10
N GLU A 57 -1.11 -13.84 15.37
CA GLU A 57 0.11 -14.47 14.85
C GLU A 57 -0.23 -15.34 13.64
N LEU A 58 0.49 -15.14 12.55
CA LEU A 58 0.31 -15.88 11.31
C LEU A 58 1.64 -16.43 10.81
N ASP A 59 1.56 -17.50 10.04
CA ASP A 59 2.69 -17.98 9.26
C ASP A 59 3.19 -16.87 8.32
N PRO A 60 4.51 -16.66 8.19
CA PRO A 60 5.07 -15.61 7.33
C PRO A 60 4.60 -15.66 5.87
N ARG A 61 4.37 -16.85 5.32
CA ARG A 61 3.85 -17.01 3.96
C ARG A 61 2.39 -16.55 3.86
N THR A 62 1.57 -16.88 4.88
CA THR A 62 0.19 -16.38 4.97
C THR A 62 0.16 -14.86 5.00
N SER A 63 1.04 -14.23 5.76
CA SER A 63 1.19 -12.78 5.79
C SER A 63 1.51 -12.22 4.41
N ALA A 64 2.43 -12.83 3.66
CA ALA A 64 2.77 -12.40 2.30
C ALA A 64 1.55 -12.45 1.35
N PHE A 65 0.76 -13.51 1.41
CA PHE A 65 -0.51 -13.60 0.64
C PHE A 65 -1.50 -12.50 1.02
N LEU A 66 -1.63 -12.20 2.31
CA LEU A 66 -2.54 -11.15 2.78
C LEU A 66 -2.10 -9.76 2.33
N PHE A 67 -0.81 -9.44 2.31
CA PHE A 67 -0.31 -8.19 1.78
C PHE A 67 -0.59 -8.06 0.28
N ALA A 68 -0.45 -9.13 -0.49
CA ALA A 68 -0.80 -9.14 -1.91
C ALA A 68 -2.31 -8.98 -2.13
N ALA A 69 -3.13 -9.62 -1.29
CA ALA A 69 -4.59 -9.48 -1.34
C ALA A 69 -5.03 -8.05 -1.00
N ASP A 70 -4.44 -7.43 0.02
CA ASP A 70 -4.72 -6.04 0.38
C ASP A 70 -4.29 -5.06 -0.73
N ARG A 71 -3.17 -5.35 -1.41
CA ARG A 71 -2.74 -4.57 -2.58
C ARG A 71 -3.73 -4.66 -3.73
N ASN A 72 -4.26 -5.85 -4.00
CA ASN A 72 -5.31 -5.99 -5.00
C ASN A 72 -6.56 -5.18 -4.65
N GLU A 73 -6.97 -5.22 -3.37
CA GLU A 73 -8.09 -4.40 -2.87
C GLU A 73 -7.77 -2.91 -2.96
N HIS A 74 -6.54 -2.51 -2.66
CA HIS A 74 -6.05 -1.14 -2.80
C HIS A 74 -6.19 -0.62 -4.23
N LEU A 75 -5.79 -1.42 -5.21
CA LEU A 75 -5.80 -1.02 -6.62
C LEU A 75 -7.23 -0.98 -7.20
N TYR A 76 -8.03 -2.00 -6.95
CA TYR A 76 -9.28 -2.25 -7.67
C TYR A 76 -10.52 -2.26 -6.79
N GLY A 77 -10.36 -2.38 -5.48
CA GLY A 77 -11.46 -2.56 -4.54
C GLY A 77 -12.23 -1.29 -4.22
N THR A 78 -13.36 -1.49 -3.56
CA THR A 78 -14.23 -0.43 -3.03
C THR A 78 -14.49 -0.59 -1.54
N GLY A 79 -13.82 -1.54 -0.89
CA GLY A 79 -14.03 -1.91 0.50
C GLY A 79 -13.43 -0.95 1.53
N GLY A 80 -12.69 0.05 1.09
CA GLY A 80 -12.07 1.06 1.94
C GLY A 80 -12.09 2.44 1.31
N THR A 81 -11.91 3.49 2.12
CA THR A 81 -11.91 4.88 1.65
C THR A 81 -10.65 5.22 0.85
N ASN A 82 -9.57 4.50 1.09
CA ASN A 82 -8.28 4.67 0.41
C ASN A 82 -8.03 3.63 -0.69
N CYS A 83 -9.05 2.86 -1.09
CA CYS A 83 -9.00 1.90 -2.19
C CYS A 83 -9.42 2.50 -3.54
N GLY A 84 -9.28 1.72 -4.62
CA GLY A 84 -9.65 2.13 -5.96
C GLY A 84 -8.65 3.04 -6.65
N VAL A 85 -7.36 2.82 -6.38
CA VAL A 85 -6.24 3.62 -6.93
C VAL A 85 -6.31 3.75 -8.45
N VAL A 86 -6.59 2.64 -9.16
CA VAL A 86 -6.67 2.65 -10.63
C VAL A 86 -7.76 3.61 -11.12
N ALA A 87 -8.97 3.49 -10.58
CA ALA A 87 -10.08 4.36 -10.95
C ALA A 87 -9.80 5.85 -10.62
N LYS A 88 -9.14 6.12 -9.50
CA LYS A 88 -8.73 7.48 -9.12
C LYS A 88 -7.71 8.07 -10.09
N ALA A 89 -6.69 7.29 -10.45
CA ALA A 89 -5.68 7.73 -11.43
C ALA A 89 -6.30 7.96 -12.82
N GLU A 90 -7.19 7.06 -13.26
CA GLU A 90 -7.91 7.20 -14.53
C GLU A 90 -8.86 8.40 -14.55
N SER A 91 -9.39 8.80 -13.40
CA SER A 91 -10.21 10.03 -13.29
C SER A 91 -9.38 11.32 -13.32
N GLY A 92 -8.06 11.23 -13.45
CA GLY A 92 -7.14 12.36 -13.53
C GLY A 92 -6.57 12.84 -12.19
N LYS A 93 -6.85 12.16 -11.10
CA LYS A 93 -6.20 12.45 -9.81
C LYS A 93 -4.73 12.02 -9.84
N ILE A 94 -3.90 12.75 -9.12
CA ILE A 94 -2.53 12.33 -8.80
C ILE A 94 -2.64 11.50 -7.52
N VAL A 95 -2.39 10.19 -7.63
CA VAL A 95 -2.43 9.29 -6.47
C VAL A 95 -1.08 9.31 -5.79
N VAL A 96 -1.08 9.55 -4.47
CA VAL A 96 0.11 9.52 -3.62
C VAL A 96 -0.09 8.43 -2.57
N SER A 97 0.73 7.38 -2.64
CA SER A 97 0.69 6.26 -1.70
C SER A 97 1.86 6.31 -0.72
N ASP A 98 1.54 6.17 0.55
CA ASP A 98 2.52 5.84 1.59
C ASP A 98 2.67 4.32 1.63
N ARG A 99 3.78 3.83 1.12
CA ARG A 99 4.09 2.42 0.86
C ARG A 99 3.33 1.80 -0.31
N TYR A 100 3.96 0.81 -0.89
CA TYR A 100 3.41 -0.01 -1.96
C TYR A 100 4.26 -1.29 -2.12
N LEU A 101 4.56 -1.68 -3.34
CA LEU A 101 5.22 -2.91 -3.75
C LEU A 101 6.56 -3.16 -3.04
N PHE A 102 7.43 -2.16 -2.96
CA PHE A 102 8.77 -2.34 -2.40
C PHE A 102 8.75 -2.64 -0.90
N SER A 103 7.78 -2.13 -0.16
CA SER A 103 7.59 -2.53 1.25
C SER A 103 7.33 -4.03 1.38
N SER A 104 6.47 -4.61 0.54
CA SER A 104 6.24 -6.05 0.52
C SER A 104 7.49 -6.84 0.15
N LEU A 105 8.18 -6.44 -0.92
CA LEU A 105 9.41 -7.12 -1.34
C LEU A 105 10.48 -7.08 -0.26
N THR A 106 10.58 -5.99 0.49
CA THR A 106 11.56 -5.85 1.56
C THR A 106 11.16 -6.64 2.81
N TYR A 107 9.98 -6.38 3.37
CA TYR A 107 9.60 -6.93 4.67
C TYR A 107 9.21 -8.40 4.61
N GLN A 108 8.44 -8.82 3.62
CA GLN A 108 8.07 -10.23 3.50
C GLN A 108 9.24 -11.11 3.07
N SER A 109 10.20 -10.59 2.28
CA SER A 109 11.40 -11.36 1.90
C SER A 109 12.27 -11.72 3.10
N VAL A 110 12.34 -10.87 4.11
CA VAL A 110 13.09 -11.17 5.36
C VAL A 110 12.52 -12.39 6.08
N THR A 111 11.21 -12.59 6.04
CA THR A 111 10.52 -13.61 6.83
C THR A 111 10.22 -14.90 6.07
N CYS A 112 10.03 -14.84 4.75
CA CYS A 112 9.65 -16.01 3.94
C CYS A 112 10.48 -16.21 2.67
N GLY A 113 11.60 -15.49 2.52
CA GLY A 113 12.47 -15.54 1.34
C GLY A 113 11.94 -14.70 0.17
N ASP A 114 12.78 -14.50 -0.83
CA ASP A 114 12.51 -13.54 -1.92
C ASP A 114 11.52 -14.06 -2.96
N GLU A 115 11.48 -15.35 -3.20
CA GLU A 115 10.73 -15.93 -4.33
C GLU A 115 9.23 -15.68 -4.20
N LEU A 116 8.66 -16.01 -3.03
CA LEU A 116 7.22 -15.89 -2.84
C LEU A 116 6.71 -14.44 -2.94
N PRO A 117 7.31 -13.46 -2.25
CA PRO A 117 6.90 -12.06 -2.41
C PRO A 117 7.00 -11.55 -3.84
N ARG A 118 8.05 -11.92 -4.58
CA ARG A 118 8.19 -11.54 -6.00
C ARG A 118 7.04 -12.09 -6.83
N ARG A 119 6.79 -13.40 -6.76
CA ARG A 119 5.71 -14.06 -7.53
C ARG A 119 4.33 -13.50 -7.21
N LEU A 120 4.04 -13.24 -5.94
CA LEU A 120 2.76 -12.67 -5.52
C LEU A 120 2.53 -11.25 -6.05
N ASN A 121 3.59 -10.53 -6.36
CA ASN A 121 3.54 -9.13 -6.75
C ASN A 121 3.87 -8.89 -8.24
N GLU A 122 4.08 -9.92 -9.03
CA GLU A 122 4.41 -9.81 -10.47
C GLU A 122 3.31 -9.14 -11.30
N SER A 123 2.06 -9.17 -10.84
CA SER A 123 0.90 -8.61 -11.56
C SER A 123 0.62 -7.14 -11.22
N PHE A 124 1.34 -6.56 -10.27
CA PHE A 124 1.11 -5.20 -9.78
C PHE A 124 2.06 -4.11 -10.27
#